data_b016593c49f13d73e0985b6d00c19eab
#
_entry.id   b016593c49f13d73e0985b6d00c19eab
#
_cell.length_a   1.000
_cell.length_b   1.000
_cell.length_c   1.000
_cell.angle_alpha   90.00
_cell.angle_beta   90.00
_cell.angle_gamma   90.00
#
_symmetry.space_group_name_H-M   'P 1'
#
loop_
_entity.id
_entity.type
_entity.pdbx_description
1 polymer ?
#
loop_
_entity_poly.entity_id
_entity_poly.type
_entity_poly.pdbx_seq_one_letter_code
_entity_poly.pdbx_strand_id
1 'polypeptide(L)'
;MSNQWQYQLRMNLGDEFAELARHDPHDPAIEPLTEILRKHRATMKSQFDAFADYVAEAEKHGTEGYPLYEWTKATIENPSKKAKYLKSFTLYVEGNEVYAKESADALESDLEPLVGGEMVTRMSKHDTNPANNPQPPERYRR
;
A
#
# COMPACT_ATOMS: atom_id res chain seq x y z
N MET A 1 -27.07 0.64 9.98
CA MET A 1 -26.57 -0.62 9.48
C MET A 1 -25.06 -0.51 9.22
N SER A 2 -24.27 -1.42 9.76
CA SER A 2 -22.85 -1.36 9.55
C SER A 2 -22.49 -1.71 8.11
N ASN A 3 -21.44 -1.07 7.63
CA ASN A 3 -20.87 -1.37 6.32
C ASN A 3 -20.14 -2.71 6.42
N GLN A 4 -20.56 -3.69 5.64
CA GLN A 4 -19.92 -5.01 5.66
C GLN A 4 -18.54 -5.01 5.01
N TRP A 5 -18.19 -3.97 4.24
CA TRP A 5 -16.91 -3.88 3.57
C TRP A 5 -15.93 -3.08 4.40
N GLN A 6 -14.67 -3.48 4.35
CA GLN A 6 -13.59 -2.73 4.94
C GLN A 6 -12.91 -1.88 3.86
N TYR A 7 -12.05 -0.98 4.25
CA TYR A 7 -11.43 -0.04 3.35
C TYR A 7 -9.92 -0.03 3.49
N GLN A 8 -9.25 0.35 2.42
CA GLN A 8 -7.81 0.49 2.37
C GLN A 8 -7.47 1.81 1.70
N LEU A 9 -6.57 2.57 2.29
CA LEU A 9 -6.04 3.77 1.65
C LEU A 9 -4.71 3.44 1.00
N ARG A 10 -4.50 4.00 -0.19
CA ARG A 10 -3.23 3.91 -0.92
C ARG A 10 -2.86 5.31 -1.36
N MET A 11 -1.56 5.57 -1.42
CA MET A 11 -1.09 6.88 -1.88
C MET A 11 0.17 6.73 -2.70
N ASN A 12 0.37 7.68 -3.61
CA ASN A 12 1.62 7.77 -4.35
C ASN A 12 2.43 8.92 -3.76
N LEU A 13 3.73 8.70 -3.61
CA LEU A 13 4.65 9.72 -3.13
C LEU A 13 5.53 10.19 -4.27
N GLY A 14 6.02 11.43 -4.20
CA GLY A 14 7.04 11.90 -5.13
C GLY A 14 8.30 11.07 -4.97
N ASP A 15 9.14 11.03 -6.00
CA ASP A 15 10.33 10.15 -6.06
C ASP A 15 11.19 10.26 -4.81
N GLU A 16 11.55 11.48 -4.43
CA GLU A 16 12.41 11.72 -3.28
C GLU A 16 11.76 11.26 -1.97
N PHE A 17 10.47 11.54 -1.82
CA PHE A 17 9.75 11.18 -0.60
C PHE A 17 9.49 9.68 -0.52
N ALA A 18 9.28 9.02 -1.66
CA ALA A 18 9.16 7.57 -1.70
C ALA A 18 10.44 6.90 -1.22
N GLU A 19 11.58 7.43 -1.63
CA GLU A 19 12.89 6.93 -1.21
C GLU A 19 13.06 7.07 0.30
N LEU A 20 12.73 8.24 0.84
CA LEU A 20 12.81 8.47 2.29
C LEU A 20 11.87 7.55 3.05
N ALA A 21 10.65 7.37 2.56
CA ALA A 21 9.66 6.51 3.21
C ALA A 21 10.15 5.07 3.32
N ARG A 22 10.89 4.60 2.31
CA ARG A 22 11.40 3.24 2.28
C ARG A 22 12.67 3.04 3.11
N HIS A 23 13.56 4.03 3.12
CA HIS A 23 14.90 3.85 3.66
C HIS A 23 15.21 4.72 4.86
N ASP A 24 14.53 5.84 5.02
CA ASP A 24 14.77 6.74 6.15
C ASP A 24 13.46 7.42 6.57
N PRO A 25 12.52 6.64 7.13
CA PRO A 25 11.19 7.16 7.49
C PRO A 25 11.20 8.19 8.62
N HIS A 26 12.34 8.37 9.28
CA HIS A 26 12.47 9.35 10.36
C HIS A 26 13.04 10.67 9.87
N ASP A 27 13.30 10.81 8.58
CA ASP A 27 13.82 12.05 8.03
C ASP A 27 12.83 13.18 8.22
N PRO A 28 13.26 14.36 8.69
CA PRO A 28 12.37 15.50 8.90
C PRO A 28 11.59 15.93 7.65
N ALA A 29 12.10 15.65 6.47
CA ALA A 29 11.43 16.03 5.22
C ALA A 29 10.07 15.38 5.06
N ILE A 30 9.85 14.17 5.62
CA ILE A 30 8.56 13.49 5.53
C ILE A 30 7.79 13.50 6.85
N GLU A 31 8.27 14.26 7.83
CA GLU A 31 7.62 14.32 9.15
C GLU A 31 6.15 14.74 9.09
N PRO A 32 5.75 15.71 8.25
CA PRO A 32 4.33 16.05 8.16
C PRO A 32 3.44 14.85 7.85
N LEU A 33 3.94 13.92 7.01
CA LEU A 33 3.23 12.71 6.66
C LEU A 33 3.30 11.67 7.79
N THR A 34 4.50 11.40 8.28
CA THR A 34 4.68 10.36 9.31
C THR A 34 4.00 10.72 10.62
N GLU A 35 3.90 12.01 10.93
CA GLU A 35 3.21 12.47 12.12
C GLU A 35 1.72 12.17 12.05
N ILE A 36 1.09 12.40 10.90
CA ILE A 36 -0.32 12.07 10.68
C ILE A 36 -0.52 10.56 10.83
N LEU A 37 0.35 9.77 10.20
CA LEU A 37 0.25 8.32 10.29
C LEU A 37 0.36 7.86 11.75
N ARG A 38 1.30 8.41 12.50
CA ARG A 38 1.49 8.06 13.92
C ARG A 38 0.24 8.38 14.74
N LYS A 39 -0.40 9.51 14.47
CA LYS A 39 -1.62 9.92 15.16
C LYS A 39 -2.73 8.88 15.00
N HIS A 40 -2.80 8.23 13.86
CA HIS A 40 -3.82 7.22 13.57
C HIS A 40 -3.32 5.79 13.79
N ARG A 41 -2.15 5.62 14.38
CA ARG A 41 -1.50 4.32 14.54
C ARG A 41 -1.35 3.61 13.21
N ALA A 42 -1.06 4.40 12.19
CA ALA A 42 -0.92 3.92 10.83
C ALA A 42 0.55 3.82 10.44
N THR A 43 0.83 2.90 9.52
CA THR A 43 2.14 2.76 8.90
C THR A 43 1.93 2.70 7.40
N MET A 44 3.02 2.79 6.65
CA MET A 44 2.95 2.69 5.20
C MET A 44 4.04 1.76 4.69
N LYS A 45 3.74 1.08 3.58
CA LYS A 45 4.69 0.18 2.95
C LYS A 45 4.48 0.29 1.44
N SER A 46 5.57 0.40 0.67
CA SER A 46 5.44 0.45 -0.78
C SER A 46 4.88 -0.87 -1.30
N GLN A 47 4.11 -0.81 -2.38
CA GLN A 47 3.57 -2.03 -2.97
C GLN A 47 4.68 -2.92 -3.49
N PHE A 48 5.78 -2.32 -3.97
CA PHE A 48 6.94 -3.10 -4.38
C PHE A 48 7.48 -3.93 -3.21
N ASP A 49 7.68 -3.32 -2.05
CA ASP A 49 8.21 -4.03 -0.89
C ASP A 49 7.26 -5.12 -0.41
N ALA A 50 5.94 -4.87 -0.45
CA ALA A 50 4.96 -5.87 -0.08
C ALA A 50 5.00 -7.07 -1.03
N PHE A 51 5.11 -6.81 -2.33
CA PHE A 51 5.21 -7.88 -3.32
C PHE A 51 6.53 -8.65 -3.17
N ALA A 52 7.63 -7.94 -2.92
CA ALA A 52 8.93 -8.59 -2.73
C ALA A 52 8.93 -9.49 -1.49
N ASP A 53 8.28 -9.05 -0.42
CA ASP A 53 8.14 -9.86 0.79
C ASP A 53 7.34 -11.14 0.52
N TYR A 54 6.26 -11.03 -0.24
CA TYR A 54 5.45 -12.18 -0.61
C TYR A 54 6.26 -13.19 -1.42
N VAL A 55 7.02 -12.72 -2.41
CA VAL A 55 7.88 -13.57 -3.24
C VAL A 55 8.94 -14.25 -2.38
N ALA A 56 9.60 -13.50 -1.51
CA ALA A 56 10.64 -14.05 -0.64
C ALA A 56 10.07 -15.11 0.31
N GLU A 57 8.89 -14.87 0.87
CA GLU A 57 8.23 -15.84 1.74
C GLU A 57 7.87 -17.11 0.99
N ALA A 58 7.34 -16.97 -0.22
CA ALA A 58 7.00 -18.12 -1.06
C ALA A 58 8.23 -18.96 -1.40
N GLU A 59 9.34 -18.31 -1.72
CA GLU A 59 10.58 -19.01 -2.05
C GLU A 59 11.19 -19.70 -0.84
N LYS A 60 10.98 -19.13 0.35
CA LYS A 60 11.49 -19.71 1.60
C LYS A 60 10.68 -20.92 2.05
N HIS A 61 9.37 -20.88 1.90
CA HIS A 61 8.45 -21.91 2.44
C HIS A 61 7.88 -22.86 1.39
N GLY A 62 8.24 -22.66 0.13
CA GLY A 62 7.69 -23.46 -0.97
C GLY A 62 6.55 -22.72 -1.66
N THR A 63 6.61 -22.65 -2.97
CA THR A 63 5.69 -21.83 -3.75
C THR A 63 4.28 -22.40 -3.86
N GLU A 64 4.07 -23.68 -3.51
CA GLU A 64 2.78 -24.34 -3.62
C GLU A 64 1.68 -23.67 -2.79
N GLY A 65 2.04 -23.13 -1.63
CA GLY A 65 1.10 -22.45 -0.74
C GLY A 65 0.85 -20.99 -1.10
N TYR A 66 1.42 -20.52 -2.21
CA TYR A 66 1.38 -19.10 -2.59
C TYR A 66 0.84 -18.95 -4.02
N PRO A 67 -0.48 -18.95 -4.18
CA PRO A 67 -1.10 -18.97 -5.51
C PRO A 67 -0.75 -17.76 -6.40
N LEU A 68 -0.36 -16.63 -5.82
CA LEU A 68 0.00 -15.45 -6.58
C LEU A 68 1.49 -15.31 -6.84
N TYR A 69 2.28 -16.32 -6.49
CA TYR A 69 3.74 -16.23 -6.58
C TYR A 69 4.24 -15.84 -7.97
N GLU A 70 3.82 -16.57 -9.01
CA GLU A 70 4.31 -16.32 -10.36
C GLU A 70 3.90 -14.95 -10.87
N TRP A 71 2.66 -14.56 -10.64
CA TRP A 71 2.15 -13.25 -11.04
C TRP A 71 2.90 -12.12 -10.33
N THR A 72 3.09 -12.26 -9.02
CA THR A 72 3.76 -11.24 -8.21
C THR A 72 5.22 -11.11 -8.61
N LYS A 73 5.91 -12.24 -8.81
CA LYS A 73 7.31 -12.23 -9.23
C LYS A 73 7.47 -11.54 -10.59
N ALA A 74 6.63 -11.89 -11.55
CA ALA A 74 6.67 -11.27 -12.87
C ALA A 74 6.42 -9.76 -12.78
N THR A 75 5.55 -9.35 -11.88
CA THR A 75 5.22 -7.95 -11.68
C THR A 75 6.41 -7.15 -11.14
N ILE A 76 7.10 -7.65 -10.13
CA ILE A 76 8.25 -6.92 -9.55
C ILE A 76 9.49 -6.97 -10.44
N GLU A 77 9.57 -7.92 -11.36
CA GLU A 77 10.69 -8.01 -12.30
C GLU A 77 10.50 -7.12 -13.53
N ASN A 78 9.29 -6.62 -13.75
CA ASN A 78 9.01 -5.73 -14.87
C ASN A 78 9.45 -4.30 -14.51
N PRO A 79 10.41 -3.70 -15.25
CA PRO A 79 10.95 -2.38 -14.89
C PRO A 79 9.92 -1.26 -14.79
N SER A 80 8.95 -1.24 -15.70
CA SER A 80 7.90 -0.22 -15.67
C SER A 80 7.00 -0.35 -14.45
N LYS A 81 6.62 -1.58 -14.12
CA LYS A 81 5.77 -1.85 -12.97
C LYS A 81 6.54 -1.62 -11.68
N LYS A 82 7.81 -2.00 -11.65
CA LYS A 82 8.67 -1.77 -10.48
C LYS A 82 8.74 -0.27 -10.16
N ALA A 83 8.99 0.56 -11.17
CA ALA A 83 9.07 2.00 -10.97
C ALA A 83 7.77 2.56 -10.39
N LYS A 84 6.63 2.08 -10.87
CA LYS A 84 5.32 2.50 -10.38
C LYS A 84 5.10 2.08 -8.93
N TYR A 85 5.39 0.83 -8.60
CA TYR A 85 5.11 0.29 -7.27
C TYR A 85 6.07 0.75 -6.19
N LEU A 86 7.25 1.23 -6.58
CA LEU A 86 8.17 1.86 -5.62
C LEU A 86 7.61 3.16 -5.05
N LYS A 87 6.71 3.82 -5.76
CA LYS A 87 6.10 5.08 -5.35
C LYS A 87 4.69 4.90 -4.79
N SER A 88 4.10 3.73 -4.93
CA SER A 88 2.75 3.44 -4.46
C SER A 88 2.81 2.79 -3.10
N PHE A 89 2.17 3.40 -2.11
CA PHE A 89 2.21 2.93 -0.73
C PHE A 89 0.83 2.53 -0.26
N THR A 90 0.75 1.41 0.44
CA THR A 90 -0.45 0.98 1.13
C THR A 90 -0.35 1.47 2.57
N LEU A 91 -1.44 2.01 3.09
CA LEU A 91 -1.52 2.45 4.47
C LEU A 91 -2.15 1.34 5.32
N TYR A 92 -1.49 1.01 6.43
CA TYR A 92 -1.95 0.02 7.39
C TYR A 92 -2.38 0.75 8.65
N VAL A 93 -3.48 0.36 9.25
CA VAL A 93 -3.95 0.93 10.52
C VAL A 93 -3.90 -0.17 11.59
N GLU A 94 -3.14 0.07 12.64
CA GLU A 94 -2.92 -0.89 13.72
C GLU A 94 -2.42 -2.25 13.17
N GLY A 95 -1.61 -2.19 12.12
CA GLY A 95 -1.07 -3.38 11.47
C GLY A 95 -2.00 -4.07 10.50
N ASN A 96 -3.21 -3.55 10.31
CA ASN A 96 -4.19 -4.16 9.42
C ASN A 96 -4.17 -3.51 8.04
N GLU A 97 -4.20 -4.35 7.02
CA GLU A 97 -4.20 -3.92 5.63
C GLU A 97 -5.52 -3.28 5.22
N VAL A 98 -6.60 -3.71 5.86
CA VAL A 98 -7.94 -3.16 5.64
C VAL A 98 -8.56 -2.81 6.99
N TYR A 99 -9.42 -1.82 7.02
CA TYR A 99 -9.94 -1.28 8.27
C TYR A 99 -11.34 -0.69 8.06
N ALA A 100 -12.02 -0.38 9.16
CA ALA A 100 -13.38 0.15 9.13
C ALA A 100 -13.45 1.48 8.38
N LYS A 101 -14.62 1.77 7.83
CA LYS A 101 -14.86 3.01 7.09
C LYS A 101 -14.50 4.25 7.92
N GLU A 102 -14.85 4.26 9.20
CA GLU A 102 -14.58 5.40 10.09
C GLU A 102 -13.09 5.67 10.22
N SER A 103 -12.28 4.61 10.33
CA SER A 103 -10.82 4.74 10.40
C SER A 103 -10.25 5.25 9.08
N ALA A 104 -10.75 4.72 7.97
CA ALA A 104 -10.30 5.13 6.66
C ALA A 104 -10.65 6.60 6.40
N ASP A 105 -11.87 7.00 6.71
CA ASP A 105 -12.32 8.37 6.48
C ASP A 105 -11.55 9.38 7.34
N ALA A 106 -11.28 9.05 8.59
CA ALA A 106 -10.53 9.93 9.48
C ALA A 106 -9.10 10.13 9.00
N LEU A 107 -8.44 9.05 8.63
CA LEU A 107 -7.07 9.12 8.11
C LEU A 107 -7.01 9.88 6.79
N GLU A 108 -7.94 9.58 5.88
CA GLU A 108 -8.03 10.27 4.60
C GLU A 108 -8.20 11.78 4.78
N SER A 109 -9.09 12.18 5.70
CA SER A 109 -9.36 13.58 5.97
C SER A 109 -8.10 14.32 6.44
N ASP A 110 -7.32 13.70 7.32
CA ASP A 110 -6.09 14.32 7.83
C ASP A 110 -4.98 14.37 6.78
N LEU A 111 -4.95 13.42 5.85
CA LEU A 111 -3.95 13.40 4.78
C LEU A 111 -4.30 14.30 3.61
N GLU A 112 -5.56 14.63 3.43
CA GLU A 112 -6.04 15.38 2.27
C GLU A 112 -5.29 16.70 2.01
N PRO A 113 -4.91 17.49 3.04
CA PRO A 113 -4.13 18.71 2.79
C PRO A 113 -2.79 18.49 2.13
N LEU A 114 -2.23 17.27 2.23
CA LEU A 114 -0.95 16.94 1.61
C LEU A 114 -1.11 16.43 0.18
N VAL A 115 -2.32 16.02 -0.20
CA VAL A 115 -2.56 15.41 -1.51
C VAL A 115 -2.52 16.45 -2.62
N GLY A 116 -1.83 16.11 -3.70
CA GLY A 116 -1.66 17.02 -4.84
C GLY A 116 -0.40 17.82 -4.78
N GLY A 117 0.39 17.68 -3.71
CA GLY A 117 1.68 18.35 -3.57
C GLY A 117 2.82 17.43 -4.00
N GLU A 118 4.03 17.82 -3.66
CA GLU A 118 5.22 17.06 -4.01
C GLU A 118 5.38 15.81 -3.16
N MET A 119 4.94 15.87 -1.89
CA MET A 119 5.10 14.74 -0.97
C MET A 119 4.09 13.63 -1.28
N VAL A 120 2.81 13.94 -1.24
CA VAL A 120 1.76 13.00 -1.61
C VAL A 120 1.13 13.49 -2.91
N THR A 121 1.47 12.85 -4.01
CA THR A 121 1.00 13.29 -5.32
C THR A 121 -0.43 12.86 -5.58
N ARG A 122 -0.84 11.74 -4.97
CA ARG A 122 -2.16 11.18 -5.20
C ARG A 122 -2.54 10.23 -4.06
N MET A 123 -3.82 10.13 -3.78
CA MET A 123 -4.34 9.19 -2.79
C MET A 123 -5.63 8.57 -3.32
N SER A 124 -5.86 7.31 -3.00
CA SER A 124 -7.09 6.61 -3.37
C SER A 124 -7.58 5.77 -2.20
N LYS A 125 -8.89 5.51 -2.19
CA LYS A 125 -9.53 4.68 -1.18
C LYS A 125 -10.20 3.51 -1.89
N HIS A 126 -9.93 2.32 -1.42
CA HIS A 126 -10.44 1.08 -2.01
C HIS A 126 -11.25 0.33 -0.95
N ASP A 127 -12.32 -0.32 -1.37
CA ASP A 127 -13.08 -1.18 -0.47
C ASP A 127 -12.76 -2.64 -0.78
N THR A 128 -13.24 -3.56 0.06
CA THR A 128 -13.00 -4.99 -0.13
C THR A 128 -14.02 -5.68 -1.01
N ASN A 129 -14.95 -4.91 -1.59
CA ASN A 129 -15.96 -5.47 -2.49
C ASN A 129 -15.30 -5.96 -3.78
N PRO A 130 -15.37 -7.27 -4.10
CA PRO A 130 -14.73 -7.80 -5.30
C PRO A 130 -15.23 -7.17 -6.60
N ALA A 131 -16.44 -6.64 -6.61
CA ALA A 131 -16.98 -5.97 -7.81
C ALA A 131 -16.20 -4.71 -8.15
N ASN A 132 -15.57 -4.08 -7.16
CA ASN A 132 -14.82 -2.83 -7.35
C ASN A 132 -13.31 -3.05 -7.37
N ASN A 133 -12.86 -4.30 -7.19
CA ASN A 133 -11.43 -4.59 -7.09
C ASN A 133 -11.04 -5.65 -8.12
N PRO A 134 -10.40 -5.26 -9.24
CA PRO A 134 -9.95 -6.23 -10.23
C PRO A 134 -9.07 -7.29 -9.59
N GLN A 135 -9.34 -8.55 -9.93
CA GLN A 135 -8.57 -9.67 -9.41
C GLN A 135 -7.49 -10.08 -10.40
N PRO A 136 -6.40 -10.70 -9.93
CA PRO A 136 -5.41 -11.27 -10.83
C PRO A 136 -6.07 -12.29 -11.75
N PRO A 137 -5.47 -12.59 -12.93
CA PRO A 137 -5.99 -13.64 -13.80
C PRO A 137 -6.23 -14.92 -13.03
N GLU A 138 -7.29 -15.65 -13.40
CA GLU A 138 -7.71 -16.85 -12.66
C GLU A 138 -6.58 -17.86 -12.45
N ARG A 139 -5.71 -18.01 -13.45
CA ARG A 139 -4.57 -18.94 -13.36
C ARG A 139 -3.61 -18.63 -12.23
N TYR A 140 -3.65 -17.40 -11.70
CA TYR A 140 -2.77 -16.98 -10.60
C TYR A 140 -3.49 -16.93 -9.25
N ARG A 141 -4.78 -17.25 -9.20
CA ARG A 141 -5.57 -17.13 -7.97
C ARG A 141 -5.71 -18.41 -7.16
N ARG A 142 -4.95 -19.43 -7.50
CA ARG A 142 -5.03 -20.72 -6.84
C ARG A 142 -3.94 -20.94 -5.83
#